data_3cc25b99cc5f9e2f9155eb3a0f62fb2f
#
_entry.id   3cc25b99cc5f9e2f9155eb3a0f62fb2f
#
_cell.length_a   1.000
_cell.length_b   1.000
_cell.length_c   1.000
_cell.angle_alpha   90.00
_cell.angle_beta   90.00
_cell.angle_gamma   90.00
#
_symmetry.space_group_name_H-M   'P 1'
#
loop_
_entity.id
_entity.type
_entity.pdbx_description
1 polymer ?
#
loop_
_entity_poly.entity_id
_entity_poly.type
_entity_poly.pdbx_seq_one_letter_code
_entity_poly.pdbx_strand_id
1 'polypeptide(L)'
;MSNYLNYLEESTNVVKSRRRLGKLVLVAAYLVIWVVSVAFFWLAVSGSDAYAYAVLVIWGAIPLTTFVISLLIGANGYWGRRKWWAVPILALMYTLIPFLTFTLANAASTGVSAGDIAVNLDDLITLPIGAAVSAAGLEIGTGIEKLRARKKRED
;
A
#
# COMPACT_ATOMS: atom_id res chain seq x y z
N MET A 1 31.13 15.51 31.14
CA MET A 1 31.19 15.21 29.68
C MET A 1 30.48 13.89 29.33
N SER A 2 30.62 12.85 30.15
CA SER A 2 29.95 11.55 29.99
C SER A 2 28.42 11.64 29.98
N ASN A 3 27.79 12.37 30.86
CA ASN A 3 26.32 12.50 30.96
C ASN A 3 25.69 13.17 29.72
N TYR A 4 26.40 14.10 29.09
CA TYR A 4 25.90 14.78 27.89
C TYR A 4 25.90 13.84 26.67
N LEU A 5 26.91 13.01 26.55
CA LEU A 5 26.99 12.01 25.48
C LEU A 5 25.88 10.94 25.63
N ASN A 6 25.62 10.48 26.84
CA ASN A 6 24.53 9.54 27.12
C ASN A 6 23.16 10.14 26.76
N TYR A 7 22.93 11.42 27.05
CA TYR A 7 21.67 12.12 26.71
C TYR A 7 21.47 12.26 25.21
N LEU A 8 22.54 12.53 24.45
CA LEU A 8 22.48 12.59 22.98
C LEU A 8 22.23 11.22 22.37
N GLU A 9 22.82 10.17 22.93
CA GLU A 9 22.63 8.80 22.45
C GLU A 9 21.22 8.29 22.73
N GLU A 10 20.66 8.59 23.89
CA GLU A 10 19.28 8.27 24.25
C GLU A 10 18.27 8.99 23.35
N SER A 11 18.48 10.30 23.10
CA SER A 11 17.62 11.08 22.23
C SER A 11 17.64 10.59 20.78
N THR A 12 18.80 10.21 20.26
CA THR A 12 18.92 9.62 18.91
C THR A 12 18.27 8.26 18.78
N ASN A 13 18.35 7.43 19.82
CA ASN A 13 17.71 6.12 19.88
C ASN A 13 16.18 6.24 19.91
N VAL A 14 15.63 7.18 20.66
CA VAL A 14 14.18 7.45 20.70
C VAL A 14 13.66 7.89 19.34
N VAL A 15 14.34 8.81 18.65
CA VAL A 15 13.95 9.28 17.31
C VAL A 15 14.01 8.14 16.29
N LYS A 16 15.04 7.31 16.35
CA LYS A 16 15.21 6.15 15.46
C LYS A 16 14.12 5.09 15.69
N SER A 17 13.74 4.86 16.94
CA SER A 17 12.65 3.94 17.32
C SER A 17 11.30 4.43 16.80
N ARG A 18 10.95 5.71 16.99
CA ARG A 18 9.71 6.30 16.47
C ARG A 18 9.58 6.21 14.95
N ARG A 19 10.68 6.43 14.22
CA ARG A 19 10.68 6.27 12.75
C ARG A 19 10.47 4.82 12.31
N ARG A 20 11.03 3.84 13.02
CA ARG A 20 10.79 2.42 12.74
C ARG A 20 9.34 2.03 13.01
N LEU A 21 8.79 2.47 14.13
CA LEU A 21 7.39 2.22 14.49
C LEU A 21 6.43 2.80 13.42
N GLY A 22 6.65 4.05 12.98
CA GLY A 22 5.82 4.65 11.93
C GLY A 22 5.81 3.85 10.61
N LYS A 23 6.96 3.30 10.20
CA LYS A 23 7.05 2.44 9.02
C LYS A 23 6.25 1.14 9.19
N LEU A 24 6.38 0.49 10.36
CA LEU A 24 5.67 -0.75 10.66
C LEU A 24 4.16 -0.54 10.71
N VAL A 25 3.71 0.51 11.39
CA VAL A 25 2.28 0.86 11.49
C VAL A 25 1.69 1.10 10.09
N LEU A 26 2.41 1.80 9.22
CA LEU A 26 1.94 2.11 7.88
C LEU A 26 1.80 0.86 7.00
N VAL A 27 2.80 -0.03 7.05
CA VAL A 27 2.75 -1.31 6.34
C VAL A 27 1.66 -2.21 6.92
N ALA A 28 1.55 -2.30 8.24
CA ALA A 28 0.54 -3.10 8.91
C ALA A 28 -0.88 -2.59 8.58
N ALA A 29 -1.12 -1.28 8.59
CA ALA A 29 -2.41 -0.70 8.23
C ALA A 29 -2.82 -1.06 6.80
N TYR A 30 -1.89 -0.97 5.84
CA TYR A 30 -2.15 -1.38 4.46
C TYR A 30 -2.51 -2.87 4.37
N LEU A 31 -1.71 -3.73 5.01
CA LEU A 31 -1.94 -5.18 5.01
C LEU A 31 -3.28 -5.55 5.66
N VAL A 32 -3.65 -4.90 6.75
CA VAL A 32 -4.95 -5.13 7.40
C VAL A 32 -6.11 -4.78 6.45
N ILE A 33 -6.07 -3.61 5.82
CA ILE A 33 -7.11 -3.21 4.87
C ILE A 33 -7.17 -4.19 3.70
N TRP A 34 -6.02 -4.60 3.19
CA TRP A 34 -5.90 -5.56 2.09
C TRP A 34 -6.51 -6.93 2.46
N VAL A 35 -6.09 -7.50 3.59
CA VAL A 35 -6.61 -8.80 4.08
C VAL A 35 -8.10 -8.73 4.37
N VAL A 36 -8.57 -7.67 5.02
CA VAL A 36 -10.00 -7.46 5.30
C VAL A 36 -10.80 -7.36 4.01
N SER A 37 -10.28 -6.68 2.98
CA SER A 37 -10.95 -6.58 1.69
C SER A 37 -11.13 -7.95 1.03
N VAL A 38 -10.08 -8.77 0.99
CA VAL A 38 -10.15 -10.13 0.43
C VAL A 38 -11.08 -11.02 1.28
N ALA A 39 -10.95 -10.98 2.60
CA ALA A 39 -11.81 -11.77 3.50
C ALA A 39 -13.29 -11.38 3.38
N PHE A 40 -13.57 -10.09 3.26
CA PHE A 40 -14.94 -9.59 3.08
C PHE A 40 -15.57 -10.15 1.79
N PHE A 41 -14.82 -10.23 0.70
CA PHE A 41 -15.30 -10.86 -0.53
C PHE A 41 -15.77 -12.31 -0.29
N TRP A 42 -14.93 -13.11 0.34
CA TRP A 42 -15.22 -14.54 0.54
C TRP A 42 -16.28 -14.82 1.59
N LEU A 43 -16.48 -13.92 2.57
CA LEU A 43 -17.41 -14.13 3.68
C LEU A 43 -18.77 -13.46 3.48
N ALA A 44 -18.84 -12.37 2.74
CA ALA A 44 -20.03 -11.52 2.69
C ALA A 44 -20.57 -11.26 1.29
N VAL A 45 -19.75 -11.41 0.23
CA VAL A 45 -20.19 -11.12 -1.13
C VAL A 45 -20.87 -12.33 -1.74
N SER A 46 -22.09 -12.15 -2.20
CA SER A 46 -22.87 -13.17 -2.93
C SER A 46 -23.33 -12.62 -4.29
N GLY A 47 -23.41 -13.45 -5.28
CA GLY A 47 -23.91 -13.24 -6.65
C GLY A 47 -24.07 -11.80 -7.12
N SER A 48 -25.19 -11.16 -6.77
CA SER A 48 -25.52 -9.79 -7.18
C SER A 48 -24.62 -8.71 -6.57
N ASP A 49 -24.01 -8.98 -5.41
CA ASP A 49 -23.22 -7.97 -4.67
C ASP A 49 -21.78 -7.87 -5.18
N ALA A 50 -21.37 -8.82 -6.03
CA ALA A 50 -20.03 -8.87 -6.60
C ALA A 50 -19.69 -7.60 -7.41
N TYR A 51 -20.67 -7.04 -8.13
CA TYR A 51 -20.46 -5.79 -8.88
C TYR A 51 -20.25 -4.60 -7.94
N ALA A 52 -21.07 -4.50 -6.89
CA ALA A 52 -20.92 -3.45 -5.89
C ALA A 52 -19.55 -3.55 -5.18
N TYR A 53 -19.12 -4.76 -4.84
CA TYR A 53 -17.78 -4.99 -4.31
C TYR A 53 -16.68 -4.53 -5.27
N ALA A 54 -16.77 -4.88 -6.55
CA ALA A 54 -15.79 -4.48 -7.54
C ALA A 54 -15.66 -2.94 -7.60
N VAL A 55 -16.78 -2.22 -7.70
CA VAL A 55 -16.80 -0.77 -7.81
C VAL A 55 -16.31 -0.11 -6.52
N LEU A 56 -16.81 -0.52 -5.36
CA LEU A 56 -16.51 0.15 -4.10
C LEU A 56 -15.13 -0.22 -3.55
N VAL A 57 -14.73 -1.48 -3.64
CA VAL A 57 -13.49 -1.96 -3.04
C VAL A 57 -12.34 -1.89 -4.04
N ILE A 58 -12.46 -2.54 -5.20
CA ILE A 58 -11.34 -2.63 -6.15
C ILE A 58 -11.07 -1.29 -6.83
N TRP A 59 -12.12 -0.58 -7.26
CA TRP A 59 -11.97 0.71 -7.95
C TRP A 59 -12.01 1.92 -7.02
N GLY A 60 -12.50 1.79 -5.79
CA GLY A 60 -12.59 2.87 -4.80
C GLY A 60 -11.59 2.74 -3.67
N ALA A 61 -11.86 1.84 -2.72
CA ALA A 61 -11.15 1.79 -1.44
C ALA A 61 -9.65 1.44 -1.59
N ILE A 62 -9.32 0.47 -2.44
CA ILE A 62 -7.93 0.02 -2.59
C ILE A 62 -7.05 1.04 -3.31
N PRO A 63 -7.44 1.64 -4.45
CA PRO A 63 -6.65 2.71 -5.04
C PRO A 63 -6.47 3.91 -4.10
N LEU A 64 -7.53 4.31 -3.39
CA LEU A 64 -7.45 5.39 -2.42
C LEU A 64 -6.46 5.07 -1.29
N THR A 65 -6.54 3.86 -0.73
CA THR A 65 -5.61 3.40 0.31
C THR A 65 -4.18 3.36 -0.22
N THR A 66 -3.97 2.82 -1.41
CA THR A 66 -2.66 2.76 -2.09
C THR A 66 -2.09 4.16 -2.28
N PHE A 67 -2.91 5.12 -2.73
CA PHE A 67 -2.53 6.52 -2.88
C PHE A 67 -2.11 7.14 -1.55
N VAL A 68 -2.94 7.01 -0.50
CA VAL A 68 -2.66 7.58 0.83
C VAL A 68 -1.40 6.99 1.43
N ILE A 69 -1.21 5.68 1.35
CA ILE A 69 -0.02 5.00 1.87
C ILE A 69 1.25 5.46 1.15
N SER A 70 1.23 5.52 -0.18
CA SER A 70 2.38 5.99 -0.96
C SER A 70 2.68 7.47 -0.72
N LEU A 71 1.65 8.31 -0.55
CA LEU A 71 1.78 9.70 -0.17
C LEU A 71 2.45 9.84 1.20
N LEU A 72 2.04 9.07 2.20
CA LEU A 72 2.65 9.08 3.53
C LEU A 72 4.10 8.58 3.51
N ILE A 73 4.41 7.58 2.68
CA ILE A 73 5.78 7.12 2.45
C ILE A 73 6.65 8.26 1.91
N GLY A 74 6.14 8.98 0.91
CA GLY A 74 6.81 10.13 0.31
C GLY A 74 7.00 11.27 1.31
N ALA A 75 5.91 11.71 1.96
CA ALA A 75 5.89 12.89 2.84
C ALA A 75 6.75 12.75 4.10
N ASN A 76 6.95 11.54 4.61
CA ASN A 76 7.79 11.27 5.77
C ASN A 76 9.24 10.89 5.41
N GLY A 77 9.58 10.84 4.10
CA GLY A 77 10.92 10.47 3.63
C GLY A 77 11.34 9.06 4.09
N TYR A 78 10.37 8.16 4.28
CA TYR A 78 10.65 6.79 4.70
C TYR A 78 11.46 6.07 3.61
N TRP A 79 12.48 5.33 4.03
CA TRP A 79 13.40 4.58 3.16
C TRP A 79 14.28 5.42 2.20
N GLY A 80 14.27 6.75 2.23
CA GLY A 80 15.13 7.60 1.41
C GLY A 80 15.03 7.24 -0.09
N ARG A 81 16.17 6.92 -0.75
CA ARG A 81 16.20 6.58 -2.18
C ARG A 81 15.45 5.26 -2.50
N ARG A 82 15.31 4.35 -1.52
CA ARG A 82 14.63 3.06 -1.70
C ARG A 82 13.10 3.16 -1.66
N LYS A 83 12.53 4.34 -1.39
CA LYS A 83 11.07 4.56 -1.38
C LYS A 83 10.38 4.20 -2.71
N TRP A 84 11.10 4.28 -3.83
CA TRP A 84 10.59 3.91 -5.14
C TRP A 84 10.26 2.42 -5.30
N TRP A 85 10.83 1.54 -4.46
CA TRP A 85 10.44 0.13 -4.41
C TRP A 85 9.02 -0.08 -3.89
N ALA A 86 8.44 0.92 -3.22
CA ALA A 86 7.04 0.86 -2.80
C ALA A 86 6.09 0.81 -4.01
N VAL A 87 6.43 1.46 -5.13
CA VAL A 87 5.57 1.50 -6.32
C VAL A 87 5.30 0.11 -6.89
N PRO A 88 6.29 -0.70 -7.28
CA PRO A 88 6.01 -2.04 -7.80
C PRO A 88 5.39 -2.97 -6.76
N ILE A 89 5.73 -2.84 -5.48
CA ILE A 89 5.15 -3.66 -4.41
C ILE A 89 3.65 -3.35 -4.26
N LEU A 90 3.28 -2.07 -4.18
CA LEU A 90 1.87 -1.67 -4.04
C LEU A 90 1.07 -1.98 -5.30
N ALA A 91 1.65 -1.83 -6.50
CA ALA A 91 1.02 -2.22 -7.75
C ALA A 91 0.74 -3.73 -7.79
N LEU A 92 1.71 -4.56 -7.40
CA LEU A 92 1.53 -6.00 -7.32
C LEU A 92 0.44 -6.38 -6.31
N MET A 93 0.46 -5.78 -5.12
CA MET A 93 -0.56 -6.01 -4.08
C MET A 93 -1.96 -5.61 -4.56
N TYR A 94 -2.06 -4.53 -5.35
CA TYR A 94 -3.32 -4.11 -5.96
C TYR A 94 -3.84 -5.16 -6.95
N THR A 95 -2.98 -5.64 -7.84
CA THR A 95 -3.32 -6.66 -8.85
C THR A 95 -3.71 -8.01 -8.23
N LEU A 96 -3.14 -8.34 -7.07
CA LEU A 96 -3.48 -9.59 -6.38
C LEU A 96 -4.93 -9.63 -5.86
N ILE A 97 -5.59 -8.48 -5.64
CA ILE A 97 -6.97 -8.47 -5.12
C ILE A 97 -7.96 -9.06 -6.13
N PRO A 98 -8.10 -8.56 -7.38
CA PRO A 98 -9.01 -9.16 -8.35
C PRO A 98 -8.66 -10.63 -8.63
N PHE A 99 -7.38 -10.97 -8.66
CA PHE A 99 -6.96 -12.36 -8.82
C PHE A 99 -7.44 -13.26 -7.67
N LEU A 100 -7.22 -12.87 -6.40
CA LEU A 100 -7.61 -13.66 -5.23
C LEU A 100 -9.13 -13.65 -4.96
N THR A 101 -9.87 -12.74 -5.56
CA THR A 101 -11.32 -12.65 -5.41
C THR A 101 -12.00 -13.25 -6.64
N PHE A 102 -12.09 -12.53 -7.74
CA PHE A 102 -12.88 -12.91 -8.90
C PHE A 102 -12.29 -14.09 -9.66
N THR A 103 -11.00 -14.09 -9.97
CA THR A 103 -10.36 -15.14 -10.76
C THR A 103 -10.39 -16.46 -10.00
N LEU A 104 -10.06 -16.45 -8.70
CA LEU A 104 -10.08 -17.65 -7.88
C LEU A 104 -11.50 -18.15 -7.59
N ALA A 105 -12.47 -17.25 -7.37
CA ALA A 105 -13.87 -17.62 -7.17
C ALA A 105 -14.47 -18.25 -8.45
N ASN A 106 -14.15 -17.69 -9.62
CA ASN A 106 -14.58 -18.24 -10.90
C ASN A 106 -13.98 -19.64 -11.15
N ALA A 107 -12.69 -19.80 -10.88
CA ALA A 107 -12.03 -21.11 -10.98
C ALA A 107 -12.65 -22.14 -10.02
N ALA A 108 -12.97 -21.75 -8.80
CA ALA A 108 -13.61 -22.63 -7.82
C ALA A 108 -15.03 -23.04 -8.24
N SER A 109 -15.79 -22.14 -8.88
CA SER A 109 -17.15 -22.42 -9.33
C SER A 109 -17.20 -23.28 -10.60
N THR A 110 -16.19 -23.20 -11.44
CA THR A 110 -16.11 -23.98 -12.71
C THR A 110 -15.38 -25.31 -12.57
N GLY A 111 -14.83 -25.62 -11.40
CA GLY A 111 -14.10 -26.86 -11.15
C GLY A 111 -12.75 -26.95 -11.88
N VAL A 112 -12.19 -25.79 -12.28
CA VAL A 112 -10.89 -25.73 -12.97
C VAL A 112 -9.79 -26.13 -12.01
N SER A 113 -8.86 -26.99 -12.45
CA SER A 113 -7.69 -27.40 -11.67
C SER A 113 -6.80 -26.20 -11.33
N ALA A 114 -6.19 -26.22 -10.15
CA ALA A 114 -5.31 -25.13 -9.72
C ALA A 114 -4.14 -24.84 -10.69
N GLY A 115 -3.73 -25.84 -11.47
CA GLY A 115 -2.69 -25.68 -12.50
C GLY A 115 -3.16 -25.00 -13.78
N ASP A 116 -4.48 -24.91 -14.01
CA ASP A 116 -5.09 -24.35 -15.23
C ASP A 116 -5.65 -22.93 -14.98
N ILE A 117 -5.44 -22.38 -13.80
CA ILE A 117 -5.86 -21.02 -13.47
C ILE A 117 -4.98 -20.05 -14.26
N ALA A 118 -5.51 -19.56 -15.37
CA ALA A 118 -4.84 -18.55 -16.18
C ALA A 118 -5.02 -17.15 -15.55
N VAL A 119 -3.95 -16.40 -15.47
CA VAL A 119 -4.02 -14.95 -15.16
C VAL A 119 -4.67 -14.29 -16.37
N ASN A 120 -5.85 -13.70 -16.18
CA ASN A 120 -6.54 -13.00 -17.24
C ASN A 120 -5.85 -11.65 -17.54
N LEU A 121 -5.90 -11.21 -18.80
CA LEU A 121 -5.42 -9.89 -19.20
C LEU A 121 -6.12 -8.78 -18.43
N ASP A 122 -7.38 -8.97 -18.03
CA ASP A 122 -8.14 -8.01 -17.23
C ASP A 122 -7.56 -7.84 -15.82
N ASP A 123 -6.99 -8.90 -15.24
CA ASP A 123 -6.28 -8.79 -13.95
C ASP A 123 -4.99 -7.98 -14.10
N LEU A 124 -4.29 -8.15 -15.23
CA LEU A 124 -3.03 -7.44 -15.48
C LEU A 124 -3.21 -5.94 -15.75
N ILE A 125 -4.38 -5.49 -16.21
CA ILE A 125 -4.66 -4.06 -16.43
C ILE A 125 -4.63 -3.26 -15.11
N THR A 126 -4.87 -3.91 -13.99
CA THR A 126 -4.80 -3.29 -12.66
C THR A 126 -3.36 -2.96 -12.24
N LEU A 127 -2.36 -3.64 -12.79
CA LEU A 127 -0.95 -3.41 -12.47
C LEU A 127 -0.47 -2.00 -12.86
N PRO A 128 -0.63 -1.53 -14.12
CA PRO A 128 -0.26 -0.16 -14.48
C PRO A 128 -1.09 0.88 -13.75
N ILE A 129 -2.36 0.62 -13.43
CA ILE A 129 -3.20 1.53 -12.64
C ILE A 129 -2.66 1.64 -11.22
N GLY A 130 -2.38 0.53 -10.56
CA GLY A 130 -1.77 0.51 -9.23
C GLY A 130 -0.41 1.20 -9.20
N ALA A 131 0.41 1.00 -10.24
CA ALA A 131 1.70 1.69 -10.39
C ALA A 131 1.52 3.20 -10.54
N ALA A 132 0.59 3.65 -11.39
CA ALA A 132 0.32 5.08 -11.59
C ALA A 132 -0.18 5.75 -10.31
N VAL A 133 -1.14 5.14 -9.62
CA VAL A 133 -1.72 5.64 -8.36
C VAL A 133 -0.65 5.74 -7.27
N SER A 134 0.15 4.69 -7.11
CA SER A 134 1.21 4.68 -6.09
C SER A 134 2.35 5.63 -6.42
N ALA A 135 2.74 5.78 -7.68
CA ALA A 135 3.74 6.75 -8.13
C ALA A 135 3.27 8.18 -7.89
N ALA A 136 2.03 8.51 -8.28
CA ALA A 136 1.45 9.84 -8.05
C ALA A 136 1.42 10.20 -6.56
N GLY A 137 0.97 9.29 -5.69
CA GLY A 137 1.00 9.51 -4.25
C GLY A 137 2.41 9.74 -3.71
N LEU A 138 3.39 8.93 -4.17
CA LEU A 138 4.78 9.04 -3.75
C LEU A 138 5.43 10.36 -4.20
N GLU A 139 5.16 10.83 -5.42
CA GLU A 139 5.67 12.10 -5.93
C GLU A 139 5.11 13.29 -5.17
N ILE A 140 3.79 13.33 -4.96
CA ILE A 140 3.13 14.39 -4.19
C ILE A 140 3.69 14.40 -2.76
N GLY A 141 3.80 13.24 -2.12
CA GLY A 141 4.37 13.11 -0.78
C GLY A 141 5.82 13.62 -0.72
N THR A 142 6.63 13.30 -1.72
CA THR A 142 8.02 13.78 -1.81
C THR A 142 8.10 15.30 -2.02
N GLY A 143 7.15 15.87 -2.75
CA GLY A 143 6.99 17.33 -2.88
C GLY A 143 6.75 17.98 -1.52
N ILE A 144 5.84 17.42 -0.72
CA ILE A 144 5.54 17.89 0.64
C ILE A 144 6.77 17.80 1.54
N GLU A 145 7.55 16.70 1.47
CA GLU A 145 8.80 16.54 2.21
C GLU A 145 9.78 17.68 1.90
N LYS A 146 9.98 17.98 0.60
CA LYS A 146 10.88 19.04 0.15
C LYS A 146 10.43 20.44 0.60
N LEU A 147 9.13 20.72 0.54
CA LEU A 147 8.57 22.01 1.00
C LEU A 147 8.78 22.20 2.50
N ARG A 148 8.53 21.18 3.31
CA ARG A 148 8.79 21.22 4.76
C ARG A 148 10.26 21.42 5.08
N ALA A 149 11.17 20.83 4.30
CA ALA A 149 12.61 20.98 4.49
C ALA A 149 13.11 22.39 4.13
N ARG A 150 12.50 23.04 3.13
CA ARG A 150 12.81 24.44 2.76
C ARG A 150 12.39 25.40 3.88
N LYS A 151 11.13 25.30 4.34
CA LYS A 151 10.61 26.16 5.39
C LYS A 151 11.47 26.11 6.67
N LYS A 152 11.95 24.92 7.04
CA LYS A 152 12.81 24.74 8.23
C LYS A 152 14.22 25.35 8.08
N ARG A 153 14.63 25.78 6.90
CA ARG A 153 15.92 26.46 6.66
C ARG A 153 15.78 27.98 6.67
N GLU A 154 14.58 28.49 6.54
CA GLU A 154 14.26 29.91 6.49
C GLU A 154 13.89 30.44 7.90
N ASP A 155 13.46 29.56 8.82
CA ASP A 155 13.28 29.82 10.25
C ASP A 155 14.60 29.57 11.04
#